data_0fee976384ba5e79f428c9fd492ba361
#
_entry.id   0fee976384ba5e79f428c9fd492ba361
#
_cell.length_a   1.000
_cell.length_b   1.000
_cell.length_c   1.000
_cell.angle_alpha   90.00
_cell.angle_beta   90.00
_cell.angle_gamma   90.00
#
_symmetry.space_group_name_H-M   'P 1'
#
loop_
_entity.id
_entity.type
_entity.pdbx_description
1 polymer ?
#
loop_
_entity_poly.entity_id
_entity_poly.type
_entity_poly.pdbx_seq_one_letter_code
_entity_poly.pdbx_strand_id
1 'polypeptide(L)'
;YICSMLFIIPGFPFITSGIDLAKLDLRSGLERLTYSIIIVLVATMFAWIMAMLLRLQPQDFTAVNLSDVSRLVLRLIASFCGVFGFSIMFNSSIPMAATAALIGSVANTLRLEQDDFTGIPAAAAAFVGALTAGLLASFIKKNNGYPRISLTVPSIVIMVPGLYLYRAFYNFGIMSLTEAISWFSIAIMIIIALPLGLIFARILT
;
A
#
# COMPACT_ATOMS: atom_id res chain seq x y z
N TYR A 1 2.60 18.00 -1.72
CA TYR A 1 2.38 17.61 -3.11
C TYR A 1 2.33 16.10 -3.29
N ILE A 2 3.43 15.34 -3.02
CA ILE A 2 3.47 13.88 -3.20
C ILE A 2 2.39 13.19 -2.36
N CYS A 3 2.22 13.56 -1.09
CA CYS A 3 1.22 12.97 -0.21
C CYS A 3 -0.22 13.13 -0.74
N SER A 4 -0.55 14.28 -1.37
CA SER A 4 -1.88 14.48 -1.96
C SER A 4 -2.12 13.58 -3.17
N MET A 5 -1.07 13.24 -3.92
CA MET A 5 -1.16 12.31 -5.06
C MET A 5 -1.38 10.86 -4.61
N LEU A 6 -0.85 10.46 -3.45
CA LEU A 6 -0.99 9.10 -2.95
C LEU A 6 -2.46 8.70 -2.69
N PHE A 7 -3.32 9.66 -2.36
CA PHE A 7 -4.76 9.41 -2.19
C PHE A 7 -5.50 9.11 -3.49
N ILE A 8 -4.96 9.53 -4.65
CA ILE A 8 -5.56 9.28 -5.95
C ILE A 8 -5.22 7.86 -6.44
N ILE A 9 -4.11 7.29 -5.97
CA ILE A 9 -3.67 5.95 -6.39
C ILE A 9 -4.68 4.90 -5.93
N PRO A 10 -5.24 4.11 -6.86
CA PRO A 10 -6.35 3.21 -6.59
C PRO A 10 -5.88 1.93 -5.87
N GLY A 11 -5.44 2.07 -4.61
CA GLY A 11 -4.93 0.96 -3.81
C GLY A 11 -5.94 -0.14 -3.59
N PHE A 12 -7.20 0.23 -3.31
CA PHE A 12 -8.28 -0.74 -3.12
C PHE A 12 -8.54 -1.61 -4.37
N PRO A 13 -8.74 -1.04 -5.57
CA PRO A 13 -8.89 -1.83 -6.79
C PRO A 13 -7.68 -2.72 -7.12
N PHE A 14 -6.44 -2.27 -6.87
CA PHE A 14 -5.25 -3.11 -7.05
C PHE A 14 -5.28 -4.37 -6.18
N ILE A 15 -5.56 -4.21 -4.90
CA ILE A 15 -5.61 -5.33 -3.96
C ILE A 15 -6.75 -6.29 -4.33
N THR A 16 -7.94 -5.75 -4.59
CA THR A 16 -9.12 -6.58 -4.92
C THR A 16 -8.97 -7.27 -6.26
N SER A 17 -8.35 -6.65 -7.27
CA SER A 17 -8.06 -7.31 -8.55
C SER A 17 -7.15 -8.53 -8.35
N GLY A 18 -6.10 -8.40 -7.54
CA GLY A 18 -5.20 -9.52 -7.22
C GLY A 18 -5.92 -10.65 -6.48
N ILE A 19 -6.84 -10.33 -5.57
CA ILE A 19 -7.66 -11.33 -4.87
C ILE A 19 -8.63 -12.03 -5.84
N ASP A 20 -9.25 -11.30 -6.78
CA ASP A 20 -10.16 -11.88 -7.75
C ASP A 20 -9.43 -12.77 -8.76
N LEU A 21 -8.26 -12.34 -9.25
CA LEU A 21 -7.39 -13.16 -10.11
C LEU A 21 -6.97 -14.47 -9.43
N ALA A 22 -6.65 -14.41 -8.15
CA ALA A 22 -6.29 -15.61 -7.40
C ALA A 22 -7.46 -16.56 -7.14
N LYS A 23 -8.70 -16.07 -7.19
CA LYS A 23 -9.92 -16.90 -7.16
C LYS A 23 -10.34 -17.42 -8.54
N LEU A 24 -9.51 -17.16 -9.58
CA LEU A 24 -9.79 -17.48 -10.98
C LEU A 24 -10.97 -16.70 -11.57
N ASP A 25 -11.43 -15.63 -10.93
CA ASP A 25 -12.38 -14.68 -11.53
C ASP A 25 -11.58 -13.68 -12.40
N LEU A 26 -11.14 -14.19 -13.57
CA LEU A 26 -10.27 -13.47 -14.48
C LEU A 26 -10.93 -12.21 -15.03
N ARG A 27 -12.24 -12.24 -15.25
CA ARG A 27 -12.97 -11.11 -15.83
C ARG A 27 -12.97 -9.92 -14.86
N SER A 28 -13.50 -10.11 -13.64
CA SER A 28 -13.55 -9.05 -12.64
C SER A 28 -12.15 -8.57 -12.24
N GLY A 29 -11.19 -9.51 -12.13
CA GLY A 29 -9.80 -9.19 -11.80
C GLY A 29 -9.13 -8.31 -12.85
N LEU A 30 -9.26 -8.66 -14.13
CA LEU A 30 -8.68 -7.89 -15.24
C LEU A 30 -9.37 -6.53 -15.43
N GLU A 31 -10.69 -6.45 -15.34
CA GLU A 31 -11.42 -5.19 -15.42
C GLU A 31 -10.94 -4.20 -14.33
N ARG A 32 -10.82 -4.65 -13.08
CA ARG A 32 -10.32 -3.82 -11.96
C ARG A 32 -8.85 -3.44 -12.12
N LEU A 33 -8.02 -4.37 -12.59
CA LEU A 33 -6.61 -4.11 -12.85
C LEU A 33 -6.43 -3.04 -13.92
N THR A 34 -7.13 -3.20 -15.04
CA THR A 34 -7.09 -2.24 -16.16
C THR A 34 -7.57 -0.85 -15.70
N TYR A 35 -8.69 -0.79 -14.97
CA TYR A 35 -9.18 0.45 -14.38
C TYR A 35 -8.13 1.13 -13.48
N SER A 36 -7.49 0.35 -12.61
CA SER A 36 -6.45 0.85 -11.71
C SER A 36 -5.24 1.39 -12.47
N ILE A 37 -4.80 0.68 -13.51
CA ILE A 37 -3.68 1.10 -14.36
C ILE A 37 -3.99 2.42 -15.06
N ILE A 38 -5.21 2.57 -15.62
CA ILE A 38 -5.62 3.81 -16.29
C ILE A 38 -5.60 4.99 -15.29
N ILE A 39 -6.15 4.82 -14.09
CA ILE A 39 -6.13 5.89 -13.07
C ILE A 39 -4.70 6.28 -12.72
N VAL A 40 -3.82 5.30 -12.48
CA VAL A 40 -2.42 5.57 -12.15
C VAL A 40 -1.72 6.32 -13.28
N LEU A 41 -1.89 5.88 -14.53
CA LEU A 41 -1.29 6.53 -15.69
C LEU A 41 -1.74 8.00 -15.79
N VAL A 42 -3.03 8.25 -15.70
CA VAL A 42 -3.57 9.62 -15.77
C VAL A 42 -3.08 10.46 -14.59
N ALA A 43 -3.21 9.95 -13.36
CA ALA A 43 -2.82 10.70 -12.16
C ALA A 43 -1.32 11.02 -12.15
N THR A 44 -0.47 10.06 -12.48
CA THR A 44 0.98 10.25 -12.49
C THR A 44 1.44 11.17 -13.64
N MET A 45 0.78 11.10 -14.81
CA MET A 45 1.05 12.00 -15.92
C MET A 45 0.74 13.45 -15.56
N PHE A 46 -0.44 13.72 -14.95
CA PHE A 46 -0.78 15.06 -14.47
C PHE A 46 0.16 15.53 -13.35
N ALA A 47 0.52 14.62 -12.43
CA ALA A 47 1.49 14.93 -11.38
C ALA A 47 2.84 15.34 -11.97
N TRP A 48 3.32 14.61 -12.97
CA TRP A 48 4.57 14.93 -13.65
C TRP A 48 4.51 16.30 -14.37
N ILE A 49 3.43 16.57 -15.11
CA ILE A 49 3.22 17.88 -15.78
C ILE A 49 3.25 19.02 -14.75
N MET A 50 2.54 18.85 -13.64
CA MET A 50 2.53 19.88 -12.59
C MET A 50 3.90 20.04 -11.91
N ALA A 51 4.64 18.93 -11.70
CA ALA A 51 5.99 19.00 -11.17
C ALA A 51 6.92 19.78 -12.10
N MET A 52 6.82 19.57 -13.42
CA MET A 52 7.59 20.35 -14.41
C MET A 52 7.22 21.84 -14.42
N LEU A 53 5.93 22.16 -14.43
CA LEU A 53 5.46 23.55 -14.44
C LEU A 53 5.91 24.32 -13.21
N LEU A 54 5.87 23.67 -12.03
CA LEU A 54 6.25 24.25 -10.75
C LEU A 54 7.74 24.05 -10.42
N ARG A 55 8.51 23.44 -11.31
CA ARG A 55 9.94 23.07 -11.12
C ARG A 55 10.19 22.30 -9.82
N LEU A 56 9.26 21.45 -9.44
CA LEU A 56 9.39 20.59 -8.27
C LEU A 56 10.30 19.42 -8.62
N GLN A 57 11.35 19.24 -7.83
CA GLN A 57 12.22 18.05 -7.94
C GLN A 57 11.90 17.10 -6.79
N PRO A 58 11.96 15.78 -7.01
CA PRO A 58 11.90 14.83 -5.91
C PRO A 58 13.15 15.06 -5.04
N GLN A 59 12.95 15.68 -3.89
CA GLN A 59 14.02 15.83 -2.91
C GLN A 59 14.08 14.58 -2.04
N ASP A 60 15.29 14.08 -1.81
CA ASP A 60 15.52 13.12 -0.75
C ASP A 60 15.33 13.85 0.58
N PHE A 61 14.37 13.39 1.37
CA PHE A 61 14.17 13.95 2.70
C PHE A 61 15.40 13.64 3.55
N THR A 62 15.93 14.68 4.20
CA THR A 62 16.98 14.50 5.20
C THR A 62 16.44 13.57 6.29
N ALA A 63 17.16 12.47 6.54
CA ALA A 63 16.77 11.54 7.60
C ALA A 63 16.73 12.28 8.93
N VAL A 64 15.57 12.29 9.58
CA VAL A 64 15.45 12.83 10.93
C VAL A 64 16.06 11.81 11.87
N ASN A 65 17.11 12.21 12.61
CA ASN A 65 17.73 11.36 13.61
C ASN A 65 16.81 11.19 14.82
N LEU A 66 15.98 10.15 14.76
CA LEU A 66 15.11 9.74 15.85
C LEU A 66 15.68 8.50 16.54
N SER A 67 15.46 8.38 17.85
CA SER A 67 15.73 7.11 18.54
C SER A 67 14.84 6.01 17.95
N ASP A 68 15.30 4.75 18.02
CA ASP A 68 14.56 3.61 17.45
C ASP A 68 13.15 3.48 18.06
N VAL A 69 13.02 3.72 19.35
CA VAL A 69 11.72 3.73 20.05
C VAL A 69 10.81 4.83 19.54
N SER A 70 11.33 6.05 19.37
CA SER A 70 10.52 7.17 18.85
C SER A 70 10.08 6.92 17.42
N ARG A 71 10.94 6.33 16.59
CA ARG A 71 10.62 5.95 15.21
C ARG A 71 9.52 4.91 15.17
N LEU A 72 9.61 3.85 15.98
CA LEU A 72 8.59 2.80 16.08
C LEU A 72 7.23 3.36 16.52
N VAL A 73 7.21 4.21 17.55
CA VAL A 73 5.96 4.83 18.04
C VAL A 73 5.33 5.72 16.98
N LEU A 74 6.12 6.54 16.30
CA LEU A 74 5.62 7.41 15.22
C LEU A 74 5.08 6.59 14.04
N ARG A 75 5.74 5.48 13.67
CA ARG A 75 5.26 4.56 12.62
C ARG A 75 3.91 3.92 13.00
N LEU A 76 3.76 3.48 14.24
CA LEU A 76 2.49 2.93 14.74
C LEU A 76 1.36 3.98 14.66
N ILE A 77 1.61 5.19 15.17
CA ILE A 77 0.61 6.26 15.17
C ILE A 77 0.27 6.68 13.73
N ALA A 78 1.26 6.94 12.89
CA ALA A 78 1.05 7.35 11.51
C ALA A 78 0.30 6.27 10.71
N SER A 79 0.68 5.00 10.88
CA SER A 79 0.00 3.87 10.22
C SER A 79 -1.43 3.72 10.70
N PHE A 80 -1.70 3.88 12.00
CA PHE A 80 -3.05 3.87 12.55
C PHE A 80 -3.91 4.98 11.94
N CYS A 81 -3.43 6.21 11.94
CA CYS A 81 -4.15 7.36 11.37
C CYS A 81 -4.41 7.18 9.87
N GLY A 82 -3.41 6.70 9.12
CA GLY A 82 -3.55 6.45 7.69
C GLY A 82 -4.60 5.37 7.36
N VAL A 83 -4.54 4.23 8.02
CA VAL A 83 -5.53 3.14 7.83
C VAL A 83 -6.92 3.56 8.29
N PHE A 84 -7.02 4.26 9.42
CA PHE A 84 -8.29 4.78 9.91
C PHE A 84 -8.93 5.72 8.89
N GLY A 85 -8.16 6.69 8.36
CA GLY A 85 -8.61 7.62 7.33
C GLY A 85 -9.09 6.90 6.06
N PHE A 86 -8.33 5.95 5.54
CA PHE A 86 -8.76 5.14 4.38
C PHE A 86 -10.01 4.32 4.67
N SER A 87 -10.12 3.73 5.85
CA SER A 87 -11.33 2.98 6.24
C SER A 87 -12.58 3.86 6.24
N ILE A 88 -12.48 5.07 6.76
CA ILE A 88 -13.59 6.05 6.72
C ILE A 88 -13.90 6.46 5.28
N MET A 89 -12.90 6.69 4.44
CA MET A 89 -13.08 6.97 3.00
C MET A 89 -13.81 5.83 2.27
N PHE A 90 -13.62 4.58 2.71
CA PHE A 90 -14.33 3.40 2.19
C PHE A 90 -15.69 3.18 2.86
N ASN A 91 -16.22 4.19 3.55
CA ASN A 91 -17.53 4.17 4.21
C ASN A 91 -17.68 3.07 5.28
N SER A 92 -16.59 2.74 5.97
CA SER A 92 -16.61 1.81 7.10
C SER A 92 -17.18 2.49 8.36
N SER A 93 -17.89 1.72 9.19
CA SER A 93 -18.31 2.22 10.51
C SER A 93 -17.09 2.51 11.40
N ILE A 94 -17.20 3.48 12.30
CA ILE A 94 -16.10 3.91 13.18
C ILE A 94 -15.46 2.73 13.95
N PRO A 95 -16.22 1.80 14.57
CA PRO A 95 -15.60 0.66 15.26
C PRO A 95 -14.84 -0.29 14.32
N MET A 96 -15.38 -0.51 13.11
CA MET A 96 -14.72 -1.34 12.10
C MET A 96 -13.46 -0.66 11.57
N ALA A 97 -13.52 0.66 11.33
CA ALA A 97 -12.36 1.46 10.92
C ALA A 97 -11.24 1.44 11.97
N ALA A 98 -11.59 1.59 13.25
CA ALA A 98 -10.63 1.50 14.35
C ALA A 98 -9.97 0.10 14.43
N THR A 99 -10.77 -0.95 14.26
CA THR A 99 -10.26 -2.33 14.25
C THR A 99 -9.30 -2.56 13.08
N ALA A 100 -9.67 -2.13 11.87
CA ALA A 100 -8.80 -2.21 10.69
C ALA A 100 -7.52 -1.38 10.89
N ALA A 101 -7.62 -0.21 11.53
CA ALA A 101 -6.48 0.65 11.82
C ALA A 101 -5.49 0.01 12.81
N LEU A 102 -5.96 -0.68 13.82
CA LEU A 102 -5.11 -1.45 14.75
C LEU A 102 -4.37 -2.57 14.01
N ILE A 103 -5.07 -3.34 13.17
CA ILE A 103 -4.45 -4.39 12.35
C ILE A 103 -3.39 -3.78 11.43
N GLY A 104 -3.74 -2.73 10.70
CA GLY A 104 -2.87 -2.11 9.73
C GLY A 104 -1.66 -1.41 10.36
N SER A 105 -1.82 -0.81 11.56
CA SER A 105 -0.70 -0.19 12.27
C SER A 105 0.37 -1.21 12.64
N VAL A 106 -0.03 -2.35 13.18
CA VAL A 106 0.92 -3.44 13.52
C VAL A 106 1.57 -4.01 12.26
N ALA A 107 0.77 -4.34 11.25
CA ALA A 107 1.24 -4.98 10.03
C ALA A 107 2.18 -4.07 9.21
N ASN A 108 1.85 -2.79 9.07
CA ASN A 108 2.69 -1.84 8.34
C ASN A 108 3.96 -1.47 9.11
N THR A 109 3.88 -1.32 10.41
CA THR A 109 5.08 -1.08 11.23
C THR A 109 6.03 -2.27 11.14
N LEU A 110 5.53 -3.51 11.26
CA LEU A 110 6.34 -4.71 11.08
C LEU A 110 7.02 -4.72 9.70
N ARG A 111 6.30 -4.39 8.63
CA ARG A 111 6.85 -4.27 7.28
C ARG A 111 8.00 -3.26 7.22
N LEU A 112 7.80 -2.06 7.78
CA LEU A 112 8.80 -0.99 7.76
C LEU A 112 10.04 -1.33 8.60
N GLU A 113 9.86 -1.99 9.74
CA GLU A 113 10.96 -2.44 10.57
C GLU A 113 11.79 -3.54 9.88
N GLN A 114 11.13 -4.46 9.16
CA GLN A 114 11.84 -5.49 8.39
C GLN A 114 12.67 -4.89 7.24
N ASP A 115 12.16 -3.88 6.54
CA ASP A 115 12.90 -3.20 5.48
C ASP A 115 14.17 -2.54 6.04
N ASP A 116 14.05 -1.84 7.18
CA ASP A 116 15.16 -1.10 7.79
C ASP A 116 16.20 -2.00 8.49
N PHE A 117 15.77 -3.01 9.26
CA PHE A 117 16.69 -3.81 10.08
C PHE A 117 17.28 -5.01 9.36
N THR A 118 16.56 -5.62 8.44
CA THR A 118 16.99 -6.87 7.79
C THR A 118 17.42 -6.68 6.35
N GLY A 119 17.19 -5.50 5.75
CA GLY A 119 17.49 -5.23 4.35
C GLY A 119 16.74 -6.15 3.37
N ILE A 120 15.60 -6.71 3.81
CA ILE A 120 14.75 -7.56 2.96
C ILE A 120 14.14 -6.71 1.86
N PRO A 121 14.06 -7.20 0.60
CA PRO A 121 13.42 -6.48 -0.48
C PRO A 121 12.01 -6.00 -0.12
N ALA A 122 11.66 -4.76 -0.49
CA ALA A 122 10.39 -4.12 -0.14
C ALA A 122 9.14 -4.96 -0.49
N ALA A 123 9.21 -5.77 -1.54
CA ALA A 123 8.14 -6.70 -1.93
C ALA A 123 7.98 -7.86 -0.92
N ALA A 124 9.08 -8.40 -0.41
CA ALA A 124 9.03 -9.46 0.60
C ALA A 124 8.51 -8.92 1.94
N ALA A 125 8.96 -7.73 2.34
CA ALA A 125 8.43 -7.05 3.52
C ALA A 125 6.92 -6.73 3.38
N ALA A 126 6.47 -6.33 2.18
CA ALA A 126 5.05 -6.12 1.90
C ALA A 126 4.23 -7.40 1.98
N PHE A 127 4.76 -8.53 1.48
CA PHE A 127 4.14 -9.85 1.62
C PHE A 127 3.94 -10.21 3.10
N VAL A 128 4.98 -10.10 3.93
CA VAL A 128 4.91 -10.39 5.36
C VAL A 128 3.93 -9.47 6.08
N GLY A 129 3.93 -8.16 5.75
CA GLY A 129 2.96 -7.22 6.28
C GLY A 129 1.52 -7.59 5.93
N ALA A 130 1.24 -7.94 4.67
CA ALA A 130 -0.08 -8.36 4.23
C ALA A 130 -0.50 -9.72 4.86
N LEU A 131 0.43 -10.66 4.98
CA LEU A 131 0.21 -11.93 5.67
C LEU A 131 -0.19 -11.68 7.14
N THR A 132 0.55 -10.85 7.85
CA THR A 132 0.27 -10.48 9.25
C THR A 132 -1.10 -9.82 9.37
N ALA A 133 -1.43 -8.85 8.50
CA ALA A 133 -2.75 -8.22 8.50
C ALA A 133 -3.88 -9.23 8.27
N GLY A 134 -3.69 -10.17 7.34
CA GLY A 134 -4.65 -11.23 7.05
C GLY A 134 -4.87 -12.19 8.22
N LEU A 135 -3.81 -12.59 8.92
CA LEU A 135 -3.89 -13.45 10.11
C LEU A 135 -4.59 -12.75 11.26
N LEU A 136 -4.20 -11.50 11.58
CA LEU A 136 -4.84 -10.70 12.63
C LEU A 136 -6.32 -10.47 12.35
N ALA A 137 -6.68 -10.16 11.10
CA ALA A 137 -8.08 -9.98 10.70
C ALA A 137 -8.89 -11.27 10.86
N SER A 138 -8.31 -12.43 10.56
CA SER A 138 -8.98 -13.73 10.76
C SER A 138 -9.23 -14.04 12.22
N PHE A 139 -8.28 -13.72 13.08
CA PHE A 139 -8.41 -13.89 14.52
C PHE A 139 -9.50 -12.98 15.12
N ILE A 140 -9.50 -11.70 14.71
CA ILE A 140 -10.49 -10.72 15.22
C ILE A 140 -11.88 -10.98 14.65
N LYS A 141 -12.01 -11.42 13.38
CA LYS A 141 -13.29 -11.78 12.76
C LYS A 141 -14.08 -12.78 13.61
N LYS A 142 -13.40 -13.75 14.20
CA LYS A 142 -14.03 -14.80 15.01
C LYS A 142 -14.81 -14.22 16.20
N ASN A 143 -14.37 -13.07 16.71
CA ASN A 143 -14.96 -12.44 17.90
C ASN A 143 -15.98 -11.34 17.56
N ASN A 144 -15.78 -10.58 16.49
CA ASN A 144 -16.53 -9.34 16.19
C ASN A 144 -17.52 -9.45 15.02
N GLY A 145 -17.52 -10.55 14.26
CA GLY A 145 -18.47 -10.77 13.16
C GLY A 145 -18.29 -9.89 11.92
N TYR A 146 -17.26 -9.03 11.87
CA TYR A 146 -17.01 -8.17 10.71
C TYR A 146 -16.58 -8.98 9.47
N PRO A 147 -16.99 -8.58 8.24
CA PRO A 147 -16.49 -9.20 7.02
C PRO A 147 -14.97 -9.10 6.94
N ARG A 148 -14.28 -10.19 6.63
CA ARG A 148 -12.81 -10.23 6.57
C ARG A 148 -12.24 -9.17 5.62
N ILE A 149 -12.85 -9.00 4.44
CA ILE A 149 -12.40 -8.07 3.42
C ILE A 149 -12.43 -6.62 3.90
N SER A 150 -13.42 -6.27 4.72
CA SER A 150 -13.57 -4.93 5.29
C SER A 150 -12.51 -4.60 6.36
N LEU A 151 -11.86 -5.62 6.92
CA LEU A 151 -10.74 -5.44 7.83
C LEU A 151 -9.40 -5.50 7.09
N THR A 152 -9.23 -6.46 6.17
CA THR A 152 -7.93 -6.72 5.53
C THR A 152 -7.56 -5.69 4.48
N VAL A 153 -8.49 -5.31 3.60
CA VAL A 153 -8.15 -4.41 2.49
C VAL A 153 -7.77 -3.02 2.98
N PRO A 154 -8.52 -2.33 3.86
CA PRO A 154 -8.08 -1.06 4.42
C PRO A 154 -6.75 -1.15 5.17
N SER A 155 -6.51 -2.27 5.89
CA SER A 155 -5.29 -2.46 6.67
C SER A 155 -4.01 -2.47 5.84
N ILE A 156 -4.07 -2.92 4.58
CA ILE A 156 -2.90 -3.01 3.71
C ILE A 156 -2.85 -1.95 2.61
N VAL A 157 -3.92 -1.15 2.45
CA VAL A 157 -3.99 -0.14 1.38
C VAL A 157 -2.89 0.91 1.49
N ILE A 158 -2.44 1.23 2.71
CA ILE A 158 -1.31 2.16 2.94
C ILE A 158 0.04 1.58 2.50
N MET A 159 0.11 0.27 2.26
CA MET A 159 1.33 -0.40 1.78
C MET A 159 1.43 -0.39 0.25
N VAL A 160 0.39 0.08 -0.46
CA VAL A 160 0.40 0.19 -1.93
C VAL A 160 1.50 1.15 -2.37
N PRO A 161 2.30 0.77 -3.38
CA PRO A 161 3.56 1.43 -3.72
C PRO A 161 3.39 2.74 -4.51
N GLY A 162 2.55 3.66 -4.02
CA GLY A 162 2.25 4.91 -4.69
C GLY A 162 3.47 5.78 -4.93
N LEU A 163 4.36 5.89 -3.95
CA LEU A 163 5.60 6.66 -4.08
C LEU A 163 6.54 6.07 -5.14
N TYR A 164 6.65 4.74 -5.20
CA TYR A 164 7.47 4.04 -6.21
C TYR A 164 6.93 4.28 -7.62
N LEU A 165 5.61 4.21 -7.79
CA LEU A 165 4.95 4.53 -9.06
C LEU A 165 5.20 5.99 -9.47
N TYR A 166 5.05 6.94 -8.54
CA TYR A 166 5.35 8.35 -8.82
C TYR A 166 6.81 8.55 -9.25
N ARG A 167 7.78 7.97 -8.53
CA ARG A 167 9.20 8.04 -8.89
C ARG A 167 9.47 7.42 -10.26
N ALA A 168 8.85 6.29 -10.57
CA ALA A 168 8.98 5.65 -11.87
C ALA A 168 8.54 6.59 -13.01
N PHE A 169 7.34 7.16 -12.91
CA PHE A 169 6.83 8.06 -13.94
C PHE A 169 7.60 9.38 -14.03
N TYR A 170 8.04 9.92 -12.91
CA TYR A 170 8.90 11.10 -12.91
C TYR A 170 10.20 10.84 -13.68
N ASN A 171 10.86 9.72 -13.40
CA ASN A 171 12.11 9.34 -14.07
C ASN A 171 11.89 9.00 -15.55
N PHE A 172 10.74 8.44 -15.95
CA PHE A 172 10.37 8.32 -17.36
C PHE A 172 10.29 9.70 -18.04
N GLY A 173 9.69 10.68 -17.38
CA GLY A 173 9.53 12.02 -17.90
C GLY A 173 10.84 12.78 -18.12
N ILE A 174 11.86 12.54 -17.30
CA ILE A 174 13.21 13.11 -17.45
C ILE A 174 14.18 12.22 -18.24
N MET A 175 13.67 11.17 -18.88
CA MET A 175 14.45 10.22 -19.72
C MET A 175 15.50 9.40 -18.95
N SER A 176 15.39 9.29 -17.62
CA SER A 176 16.25 8.41 -16.81
C SER A 176 15.67 6.98 -16.78
N LEU A 177 15.80 6.24 -17.88
CA LEU A 177 15.12 4.96 -18.08
C LEU A 177 15.52 3.89 -17.07
N THR A 178 16.79 3.82 -16.69
CA THR A 178 17.29 2.83 -15.73
C THR A 178 16.62 2.99 -14.35
N GLU A 179 16.58 4.22 -13.86
CA GLU A 179 15.91 4.56 -12.60
C GLU A 179 14.40 4.30 -12.69
N ALA A 180 13.78 4.72 -13.79
CA ALA A 180 12.35 4.54 -14.02
C ALA A 180 11.95 3.06 -13.98
N ILE A 181 12.67 2.19 -14.71
CA ILE A 181 12.41 0.74 -14.74
C ILE A 181 12.64 0.11 -13.37
N SER A 182 13.67 0.54 -12.65
CA SER A 182 13.96 0.04 -11.29
C SER A 182 12.79 0.32 -10.34
N TRP A 183 12.35 1.58 -10.25
CA TRP A 183 11.21 1.96 -9.39
C TRP A 183 9.91 1.28 -9.81
N PHE A 184 9.67 1.14 -11.12
CA PHE A 184 8.49 0.48 -11.66
C PHE A 184 8.47 -1.02 -11.33
N SER A 185 9.59 -1.71 -11.46
CA SER A 185 9.72 -3.12 -11.12
C SER A 185 9.44 -3.39 -9.64
N ILE A 186 9.98 -2.55 -8.74
CA ILE A 186 9.70 -2.65 -7.31
C ILE A 186 8.20 -2.46 -7.04
N ALA A 187 7.57 -1.47 -7.68
CA ALA A 187 6.15 -1.21 -7.51
C ALA A 187 5.28 -2.41 -7.93
N ILE A 188 5.56 -3.01 -9.09
CA ILE A 188 4.85 -4.21 -9.58
C ILE A 188 5.00 -5.37 -8.59
N MET A 189 6.21 -5.63 -8.12
CA MET A 189 6.46 -6.71 -7.16
C MET A 189 5.68 -6.51 -5.86
N ILE A 190 5.57 -5.29 -5.35
CA ILE A 190 4.77 -4.99 -4.16
C ILE A 190 3.27 -5.20 -4.44
N ILE A 191 2.76 -4.73 -5.60
CA ILE A 191 1.35 -4.90 -5.99
C ILE A 191 0.96 -6.38 -6.04
N ILE A 192 1.86 -7.25 -6.49
CA ILE A 192 1.64 -8.70 -6.52
C ILE A 192 1.76 -9.31 -5.12
N ALA A 193 2.74 -8.86 -4.33
CA ALA A 193 3.02 -9.41 -3.00
C ALA A 193 1.87 -9.19 -2.00
N LEU A 194 1.19 -8.04 -2.06
CA LEU A 194 0.12 -7.71 -1.11
C LEU A 194 -1.08 -8.68 -1.19
N PRO A 195 -1.71 -8.93 -2.35
CA PRO A 195 -2.78 -9.92 -2.46
C PRO A 195 -2.32 -11.33 -2.12
N LEU A 196 -1.10 -11.71 -2.55
CA LEU A 196 -0.54 -13.01 -2.21
C LEU A 196 -0.43 -13.22 -0.69
N GLY A 197 0.06 -12.23 0.06
CA GLY A 197 0.11 -12.30 1.51
C GLY A 197 -1.26 -12.53 2.15
N LEU A 198 -2.31 -11.84 1.67
CA LEU A 198 -3.69 -12.06 2.14
C LEU A 198 -4.23 -13.45 1.80
N ILE A 199 -3.89 -13.96 0.61
CA ILE A 199 -4.31 -15.30 0.16
C ILE A 199 -3.66 -16.37 1.03
N PHE A 200 -2.35 -16.27 1.26
CA PHE A 200 -1.65 -17.18 2.17
C PHE A 200 -2.22 -17.12 3.59
N ALA A 201 -2.51 -15.93 4.11
CA ALA A 201 -3.18 -15.80 5.39
C ALA A 201 -4.55 -16.50 5.41
N ARG A 202 -5.27 -16.49 4.29
CA ARG A 202 -6.57 -17.19 4.17
C ARG A 202 -6.43 -18.71 4.12
N ILE A 203 -5.36 -19.23 3.53
CA ILE A 203 -5.09 -20.67 3.45
C ILE A 203 -4.73 -21.22 4.85
N LEU A 204 -4.04 -20.39 5.65
CA LEU A 204 -3.57 -20.78 6.98
C LEU A 204 -4.66 -20.68 8.07
N THR A 205 -5.80 -20.03 7.80
CA THR A 205 -6.89 -19.77 8.77
C THR A 205 -8.26 -20.21 8.28
#